data_bdb38f01fa7eab46b288e4534f4e453b
#
_entry.id   bdb38f01fa7eab46b288e4534f4e453b
#
_cell.length_a   1.000
_cell.length_b   1.000
_cell.length_c   1.000
_cell.angle_alpha   90.00
_cell.angle_beta   90.00
_cell.angle_gamma   90.00
#
_symmetry.space_group_name_H-M   'P 1'
#
loop_
_entity.id
_entity.type
_entity.pdbx_description
1 polymer ?
#
loop_
_entity_poly.entity_id
_entity_poly.type
_entity_poly.pdbx_seq_one_letter_code
_entity_poly.pdbx_strand_id
1 'polypeptide(L)'
;MKVSLFGATGSLGSQCLVQCLSAGHEVTVLVRNPEKLPNALRDKITVIKGDGLVPADVASAMPPGTDAALFAIGVDEKTSPPDLCTDVTRHILATMRERQISRLVWCGGGSNFRPEDVITFGAKFVRWFSETFLKHRHSDKEHQLHLLDDNADMCWIGVRPLQMKAGPKKGQYRLGFNRFSGFSSISFADCAHAMVNMLEDDTWIGKAPIIQY
;
A
#
# COMPACT_ATOMS: atom_id res chain seq x y z
N MET A 1 13.94 -8.64 7.59
CA MET A 1 14.21 -7.51 6.68
C MET A 1 14.08 -6.20 7.42
N LYS A 2 14.73 -5.14 6.91
CA LYS A 2 14.52 -3.75 7.33
C LYS A 2 13.49 -3.11 6.41
N VAL A 3 12.33 -2.76 6.94
CA VAL A 3 11.18 -2.31 6.16
C VAL A 3 10.83 -0.87 6.52
N SER A 4 10.71 -0.01 5.51
CA SER A 4 10.20 1.35 5.67
C SER A 4 8.70 1.38 5.37
N LEU A 5 7.88 1.68 6.38
CA LEU A 5 6.41 1.67 6.29
C LEU A 5 5.84 3.08 6.24
N PHE A 6 5.11 3.36 5.18
CA PHE A 6 4.38 4.62 4.95
C PHE A 6 2.89 4.41 5.20
N GLY A 7 2.31 5.23 6.07
CA GLY A 7 0.90 5.15 6.44
C GLY A 7 0.61 4.32 7.70
N ALA A 8 1.60 4.08 8.56
CA ALA A 8 1.51 3.24 9.77
C ALA A 8 0.36 3.58 10.74
N THR A 9 -0.14 4.81 10.72
CA THR A 9 -1.23 5.29 11.60
C THR A 9 -2.63 5.07 11.02
N GLY A 10 -2.72 4.61 9.76
CA GLY A 10 -4.00 4.29 9.11
C GLY A 10 -4.51 2.88 9.44
N SER A 11 -5.76 2.58 9.08
CA SER A 11 -6.39 1.29 9.38
C SER A 11 -5.64 0.09 8.76
N LEU A 12 -5.15 0.23 7.53
CA LEU A 12 -4.33 -0.81 6.89
C LEU A 12 -2.91 -0.80 7.42
N GLY A 13 -2.27 0.38 7.47
CA GLY A 13 -0.87 0.49 7.87
C GLY A 13 -0.60 0.05 9.30
N SER A 14 -1.54 0.25 10.24
CA SER A 14 -1.41 -0.27 11.60
C SER A 14 -1.41 -1.79 11.64
N GLN A 15 -2.18 -2.46 10.78
CA GLN A 15 -2.16 -3.91 10.62
C GLN A 15 -0.86 -4.39 9.97
N CYS A 16 -0.35 -3.67 8.97
CA CYS A 16 0.95 -3.94 8.37
C CYS A 16 2.06 -3.85 9.41
N LEU A 17 2.06 -2.78 10.23
CA LEU A 17 3.05 -2.59 11.30
C LEU A 17 3.09 -3.78 12.28
N VAL A 18 1.92 -4.15 12.82
CA VAL A 18 1.82 -5.27 13.77
C VAL A 18 2.32 -6.57 13.14
N GLN A 19 1.98 -6.83 11.88
CA GLN A 19 2.35 -8.07 11.22
C GLN A 19 3.81 -8.10 10.77
N CYS A 20 4.40 -6.98 10.35
CA CYS A 20 5.83 -6.87 10.10
C CYS A 20 6.63 -7.20 11.38
N LEU A 21 6.24 -6.63 12.52
CA LEU A 21 6.88 -6.92 13.80
C LEU A 21 6.72 -8.40 14.22
N SER A 22 5.52 -8.97 13.97
CA SER A 22 5.26 -10.39 14.27
C SER A 22 6.07 -11.34 13.37
N ALA A 23 6.42 -10.91 12.15
CA ALA A 23 7.28 -11.64 11.24
C ALA A 23 8.80 -11.42 11.50
N GLY A 24 9.14 -10.63 12.53
CA GLY A 24 10.55 -10.38 12.91
C GLY A 24 11.25 -9.32 12.04
N HIS A 25 10.51 -8.48 11.29
CA HIS A 25 11.09 -7.38 10.54
C HIS A 25 11.43 -6.20 11.44
N GLU A 26 12.55 -5.52 11.15
CA GLU A 26 12.87 -4.21 11.71
C GLU A 26 12.10 -3.14 10.93
N VAL A 27 11.30 -2.32 11.63
CA VAL A 27 10.41 -1.37 10.96
C VAL A 27 10.78 0.07 11.27
N THR A 28 10.97 0.87 10.23
CA THR A 28 11.01 2.33 10.28
C THR A 28 9.70 2.88 9.74
N VAL A 29 9.08 3.82 10.45
CA VAL A 29 7.83 4.44 10.02
C VAL A 29 7.98 5.94 9.78
N LEU A 30 7.38 6.46 8.71
CA LEU A 30 7.19 7.90 8.50
C LEU A 30 5.78 8.29 8.94
N VAL A 31 5.69 9.19 9.91
CA VAL A 31 4.40 9.64 10.45
C VAL A 31 4.37 11.14 10.74
N ARG A 32 3.29 11.81 10.35
CA ARG A 32 3.08 13.25 10.65
C ARG A 32 2.86 13.50 12.14
N ASN A 33 2.17 12.57 12.79
CA ASN A 33 1.84 12.65 14.21
C ASN A 33 2.19 11.34 14.94
N PRO A 34 3.37 11.25 15.56
CA PRO A 34 3.81 10.07 16.33
C PRO A 34 2.87 9.66 17.47
N GLU A 35 2.10 10.62 18.02
CA GLU A 35 1.16 10.35 19.12
C GLU A 35 0.00 9.42 18.73
N LYS A 36 -0.26 9.27 17.42
CA LYS A 36 -1.25 8.32 16.90
C LYS A 36 -0.76 6.86 16.92
N LEU A 37 0.53 6.63 17.14
CA LEU A 37 1.08 5.28 17.29
C LEU A 37 0.86 4.79 18.72
N PRO A 38 0.42 3.53 18.92
CA PRO A 38 0.33 2.96 20.24
C PRO A 38 1.69 2.94 20.96
N ASN A 39 1.75 3.35 22.23
CA ASN A 39 3.00 3.41 22.99
C ASN A 39 3.75 2.07 22.99
N ALA A 40 3.03 0.96 23.17
CA ALA A 40 3.61 -0.38 23.17
C ALA A 40 4.32 -0.80 21.85
N LEU A 41 4.08 -0.08 20.76
CA LEU A 41 4.74 -0.32 19.48
C LEU A 41 5.90 0.66 19.23
N ARG A 42 5.88 1.85 19.81
CA ARG A 42 6.92 2.87 19.59
C ARG A 42 8.31 2.41 19.98
N ASP A 43 8.41 1.67 21.08
CA ASP A 43 9.70 1.16 21.60
C ASP A 43 10.28 0.02 20.74
N LYS A 44 9.49 -0.51 19.80
CA LYS A 44 9.85 -1.64 18.92
C LYS A 44 10.20 -1.22 17.50
N ILE A 45 10.11 0.07 17.18
CA ILE A 45 10.26 0.60 15.82
C ILE A 45 11.08 1.88 15.82
N THR A 46 11.62 2.22 14.67
CA THR A 46 12.18 3.56 14.44
C THR A 46 11.09 4.49 13.93
N VAL A 47 10.85 5.58 14.64
CA VAL A 47 9.84 6.58 14.28
C VAL A 47 10.50 7.82 13.71
N ILE A 48 10.20 8.14 12.46
CA ILE A 48 10.57 9.40 11.80
C ILE A 48 9.32 10.28 11.73
N LYS A 49 9.40 11.45 12.39
CA LYS A 49 8.35 12.47 12.27
C LYS A 49 8.58 13.26 10.98
N GLY A 50 7.60 13.26 10.08
CA GLY A 50 7.70 13.96 8.81
C GLY A 50 6.47 13.74 7.93
N ASP A 51 6.52 14.30 6.72
CA ASP A 51 5.46 14.21 5.73
C ASP A 51 5.96 13.49 4.46
N GLY A 52 5.19 12.54 3.94
CA GLY A 52 5.51 11.84 2.70
C GLY A 52 5.59 12.76 1.47
N LEU A 53 4.98 13.94 1.52
CA LEU A 53 5.10 14.95 0.47
C LEU A 53 6.42 15.72 0.50
N VAL A 54 7.24 15.51 1.52
CA VAL A 54 8.59 16.11 1.64
C VAL A 54 9.63 15.05 1.30
N PRO A 55 10.37 15.19 0.17
CA PRO A 55 11.35 14.18 -0.27
C PRO A 55 12.41 13.84 0.80
N ALA A 56 12.89 14.84 1.54
CA ALA A 56 13.89 14.65 2.59
C ALA A 56 13.37 13.79 3.76
N ASP A 57 12.08 13.92 4.10
CA ASP A 57 11.45 13.13 5.15
C ASP A 57 11.30 11.67 4.70
N VAL A 58 10.91 11.45 3.42
CA VAL A 58 10.85 10.12 2.81
C VAL A 58 12.23 9.47 2.82
N ALA A 59 13.26 10.21 2.39
CA ALA A 59 14.63 9.73 2.43
C ALA A 59 15.08 9.38 3.86
N SER A 60 14.74 10.19 4.86
CA SER A 60 15.07 9.93 6.27
C SER A 60 14.41 8.66 6.80
N ALA A 61 13.20 8.34 6.32
CA ALA A 61 12.46 7.14 6.70
C ALA A 61 12.93 5.87 5.99
N MET A 62 13.81 5.99 5.00
CA MET A 62 14.38 4.87 4.24
C MET A 62 15.92 4.85 4.40
N PRO A 63 16.47 4.66 5.61
CA PRO A 63 17.93 4.75 5.84
C PRO A 63 18.73 3.75 5.00
N PRO A 64 20.04 3.95 4.83
CA PRO A 64 20.89 2.97 4.19
C PRO A 64 20.76 1.59 4.81
N GLY A 65 20.66 0.55 3.97
CA GLY A 65 20.43 -0.82 4.40
C GLY A 65 18.94 -1.16 4.60
N THR A 66 18.01 -0.28 4.20
CA THR A 66 16.59 -0.64 4.03
C THR A 66 16.46 -1.67 2.92
N ASP A 67 15.74 -2.76 3.18
CA ASP A 67 15.51 -3.85 2.21
C ASP A 67 14.28 -3.59 1.33
N ALA A 68 13.21 -3.04 1.93
CA ALA A 68 11.94 -2.83 1.25
C ALA A 68 11.17 -1.62 1.77
N ALA A 69 10.32 -1.04 0.91
CA ALA A 69 9.31 -0.07 1.26
C ALA A 69 7.91 -0.72 1.23
N LEU A 70 7.07 -0.39 2.22
CA LEU A 70 5.69 -0.81 2.30
C LEU A 70 4.77 0.42 2.33
N PHE A 71 3.91 0.55 1.32
CA PHE A 71 3.04 1.71 1.15
C PHE A 71 1.59 1.37 1.47
N ALA A 72 1.05 1.94 2.54
CA ALA A 72 -0.31 1.73 3.03
C ALA A 72 -1.07 3.06 3.28
N ILE A 73 -0.68 4.14 2.57
CA ILE A 73 -1.37 5.43 2.68
C ILE A 73 -2.73 5.34 1.98
N GLY A 74 -3.77 5.76 2.69
CA GLY A 74 -5.11 5.94 2.14
C GLY A 74 -5.39 7.40 1.80
N VAL A 75 -6.33 7.61 0.88
CA VAL A 75 -6.85 8.93 0.49
C VAL A 75 -8.17 9.18 1.21
N ASP A 76 -8.29 10.32 1.83
CA ASP A 76 -9.57 10.87 2.30
C ASP A 76 -10.11 11.84 1.24
N GLU A 77 -11.36 11.63 0.79
CA GLU A 77 -11.96 12.39 -0.30
C GLU A 77 -12.06 13.91 -0.04
N LYS A 78 -12.08 14.30 1.23
CA LYS A 78 -12.32 15.70 1.63
C LYS A 78 -11.06 16.45 2.03
N THR A 79 -10.08 15.73 2.56
CA THR A 79 -8.93 16.37 3.25
C THR A 79 -7.57 16.03 2.64
N SER A 80 -7.47 14.96 1.83
CA SER A 80 -6.21 14.65 1.18
C SER A 80 -5.94 15.61 0.01
N PRO A 81 -4.70 16.07 -0.17
CA PRO A 81 -4.33 16.80 -1.38
C PRO A 81 -4.48 15.92 -2.62
N PRO A 82 -4.67 16.52 -3.81
CA PRO A 82 -4.60 15.80 -5.07
C PRO A 82 -3.29 15.01 -5.20
N ASP A 83 -3.36 13.84 -5.82
CA ASP A 83 -2.20 13.01 -6.14
C ASP A 83 -1.28 12.66 -4.94
N LEU A 84 -1.83 12.66 -3.71
CA LEU A 84 -1.10 12.34 -2.49
C LEU A 84 -0.32 11.03 -2.60
N CYS A 85 -1.00 9.96 -3.02
CA CYS A 85 -0.37 8.64 -3.13
C CYS A 85 0.66 8.60 -4.27
N THR A 86 0.35 9.26 -5.36
CA THR A 86 1.23 9.38 -6.53
C THR A 86 2.52 10.11 -6.18
N ASP A 87 2.43 11.27 -5.52
CA ASP A 87 3.60 12.08 -5.16
C ASP A 87 4.47 11.41 -4.11
N VAL A 88 3.87 10.83 -3.07
CA VAL A 88 4.63 10.06 -2.08
C VAL A 88 5.32 8.87 -2.74
N THR A 89 4.66 8.17 -3.66
CA THR A 89 5.29 7.04 -4.38
C THR A 89 6.45 7.50 -5.24
N ARG A 90 6.34 8.66 -5.89
CA ARG A 90 7.44 9.25 -6.68
C ARG A 90 8.67 9.49 -5.80
N HIS A 91 8.50 10.04 -4.60
CA HIS A 91 9.59 10.26 -3.65
C HIS A 91 10.19 8.95 -3.16
N ILE A 92 9.36 7.93 -2.89
CA ILE A 92 9.81 6.58 -2.51
C ILE A 92 10.67 5.98 -3.63
N LEU A 93 10.18 5.98 -4.88
CA LEU A 93 10.91 5.41 -6.02
C LEU A 93 12.24 6.12 -6.26
N ALA A 94 12.28 7.45 -6.13
CA ALA A 94 13.53 8.22 -6.23
C ALA A 94 14.55 7.79 -5.16
N THR A 95 14.12 7.67 -3.90
CA THR A 95 14.95 7.22 -2.78
C THR A 95 15.39 5.77 -2.95
N MET A 96 14.50 4.90 -3.45
CA MET A 96 14.83 3.50 -3.73
C MET A 96 15.96 3.38 -4.76
N ARG A 97 15.90 4.16 -5.84
CA ARG A 97 16.97 4.18 -6.85
C ARG A 97 18.30 4.67 -6.27
N GLU A 98 18.27 5.80 -5.55
CA GLU A 98 19.46 6.36 -4.91
C GLU A 98 20.14 5.37 -3.95
N ARG A 99 19.35 4.61 -3.20
CA ARG A 99 19.81 3.71 -2.13
C ARG A 99 19.87 2.25 -2.51
N GLN A 100 19.57 1.93 -3.76
CA GLN A 100 19.53 0.56 -4.28
C GLN A 100 18.58 -0.36 -3.49
N ILE A 101 17.47 0.19 -3.01
CA ILE A 101 16.42 -0.58 -2.34
C ILE A 101 15.61 -1.31 -3.41
N SER A 102 15.52 -2.63 -3.28
CA SER A 102 15.02 -3.47 -4.38
C SER A 102 13.50 -3.59 -4.44
N ARG A 103 12.76 -3.40 -3.32
CA ARG A 103 11.35 -3.82 -3.26
C ARG A 103 10.40 -2.74 -2.74
N LEU A 104 9.28 -2.57 -3.46
CA LEU A 104 8.13 -1.80 -3.01
C LEU A 104 6.88 -2.69 -3.00
N VAL A 105 6.23 -2.81 -1.85
CA VAL A 105 4.88 -3.39 -1.75
C VAL A 105 3.88 -2.27 -1.47
N TRP A 106 2.79 -2.20 -2.27
CA TRP A 106 1.83 -1.09 -2.17
C TRP A 106 0.38 -1.55 -2.22
N CYS A 107 -0.52 -0.74 -1.65
CA CYS A 107 -1.95 -0.94 -1.71
C CYS A 107 -2.61 0.04 -2.69
N GLY A 108 -3.14 -0.49 -3.76
CA GLY A 108 -3.92 0.23 -4.76
C GLY A 108 -5.41 0.23 -4.50
N GLY A 109 -6.18 0.43 -5.57
CA GLY A 109 -7.65 0.37 -5.57
C GLY A 109 -8.18 -0.69 -6.53
N GLY A 110 -9.16 -1.49 -6.10
CA GLY A 110 -9.75 -2.53 -6.94
C GLY A 110 -10.61 -2.00 -8.11
N SER A 111 -10.93 -0.69 -8.11
CA SER A 111 -11.60 -0.02 -9.24
C SER A 111 -10.65 0.44 -10.34
N ASN A 112 -9.34 0.43 -10.11
CA ASN A 112 -8.32 0.77 -11.11
C ASN A 112 -7.96 -0.50 -11.87
N PHE A 113 -8.51 -0.64 -13.08
CA PHE A 113 -8.37 -1.87 -13.87
C PHE A 113 -6.99 -2.00 -14.48
N ARG A 114 -6.60 -3.26 -14.67
CA ARG A 114 -5.41 -3.65 -15.43
C ARG A 114 -5.80 -4.49 -16.66
N PRO A 115 -4.93 -4.58 -17.66
CA PRO A 115 -5.19 -5.41 -18.84
C PRO A 115 -5.48 -6.88 -18.54
N GLU A 116 -4.91 -7.41 -17.46
CA GLU A 116 -5.07 -8.80 -17.04
C GLU A 116 -6.40 -9.08 -16.33
N ASP A 117 -7.13 -8.03 -15.92
CA ASP A 117 -8.38 -8.20 -15.16
C ASP A 117 -9.50 -8.79 -16.01
N VAL A 118 -10.18 -9.79 -15.48
CA VAL A 118 -11.46 -10.26 -16.03
C VAL A 118 -12.57 -9.34 -15.55
N ILE A 119 -12.95 -8.40 -16.41
CA ILE A 119 -13.91 -7.35 -16.08
C ILE A 119 -15.34 -7.89 -16.12
N THR A 120 -15.96 -8.05 -14.94
CA THR A 120 -17.35 -8.42 -14.77
C THR A 120 -18.27 -7.19 -14.77
N PHE A 121 -19.58 -7.42 -14.85
CA PHE A 121 -20.58 -6.35 -14.70
C PHE A 121 -20.46 -5.65 -13.33
N GLY A 122 -20.23 -6.42 -12.25
CA GLY A 122 -20.02 -5.87 -10.92
C GLY A 122 -18.75 -5.00 -10.84
N ALA A 123 -17.67 -5.39 -11.51
CA ALA A 123 -16.46 -4.58 -11.60
C ALA A 123 -16.72 -3.22 -12.29
N LYS A 124 -17.46 -3.22 -13.41
CA LYS A 124 -17.86 -1.98 -14.09
C LYS A 124 -18.68 -1.06 -13.19
N PHE A 125 -19.62 -1.62 -12.44
CA PHE A 125 -20.43 -0.85 -11.48
C PHE A 125 -19.57 -0.23 -10.38
N VAL A 126 -18.63 -0.99 -9.81
CA VAL A 126 -17.70 -0.46 -8.79
C VAL A 126 -16.82 0.64 -9.35
N ARG A 127 -16.31 0.48 -10.57
CA ARG A 127 -15.51 1.53 -11.23
C ARG A 127 -16.36 2.79 -11.43
N TRP A 128 -17.55 2.67 -12.01
CA TRP A 128 -18.47 3.80 -12.18
C TRP A 128 -18.78 4.51 -10.85
N PHE A 129 -19.06 3.74 -9.79
CA PHE A 129 -19.29 4.28 -8.46
C PHE A 129 -18.06 5.05 -7.93
N SER A 130 -16.88 4.48 -8.11
CA SER A 130 -15.62 5.12 -7.66
C SER A 130 -15.32 6.40 -8.45
N GLU A 131 -15.50 6.39 -9.76
CA GLU A 131 -15.33 7.56 -10.62
C GLU A 131 -16.33 8.68 -10.30
N THR A 132 -17.50 8.33 -9.79
CA THR A 132 -18.56 9.29 -9.48
C THR A 132 -18.47 9.84 -8.05
N PHE A 133 -18.31 8.94 -7.07
CA PHE A 133 -18.45 9.29 -5.63
C PHE A 133 -17.12 9.27 -4.86
N LEU A 134 -16.10 8.62 -5.38
CA LEU A 134 -14.76 8.52 -4.80
C LEU A 134 -13.70 8.99 -5.80
N LYS A 135 -14.04 10.04 -6.53
CA LYS A 135 -13.28 10.52 -7.69
C LYS A 135 -11.81 10.81 -7.34
N HIS A 136 -11.60 11.49 -6.23
CA HIS A 136 -10.26 11.89 -5.78
C HIS A 136 -9.38 10.65 -5.50
N ARG A 137 -9.90 9.73 -4.69
CA ARG A 137 -9.23 8.47 -4.38
C ARG A 137 -8.98 7.61 -5.63
N HIS A 138 -9.99 7.52 -6.50
CA HIS A 138 -9.90 6.71 -7.71
C HIS A 138 -8.82 7.25 -8.64
N SER A 139 -8.83 8.55 -8.92
CA SER A 139 -7.87 9.22 -9.81
C SER A 139 -6.44 9.12 -9.29
N ASP A 140 -6.21 9.45 -7.99
CA ASP A 140 -4.86 9.36 -7.40
C ASP A 140 -4.31 7.92 -7.44
N LYS A 141 -5.15 6.92 -7.14
CA LYS A 141 -4.73 5.52 -7.22
C LYS A 141 -4.49 5.04 -8.67
N GLU A 142 -5.18 5.61 -9.64
CA GLU A 142 -4.93 5.34 -11.07
C GLU A 142 -3.61 5.98 -11.52
N HIS A 143 -3.35 7.23 -11.15
CA HIS A 143 -2.07 7.90 -11.43
C HIS A 143 -0.90 7.18 -10.74
N GLN A 144 -1.09 6.74 -9.48
CA GLN A 144 -0.10 5.93 -8.75
C GLN A 144 0.23 4.63 -9.50
N LEU A 145 -0.78 3.93 -10.02
CA LEU A 145 -0.60 2.69 -10.78
C LEU A 145 0.16 2.94 -12.09
N HIS A 146 -0.19 3.98 -12.84
CA HIS A 146 0.52 4.38 -14.06
C HIS A 146 1.98 4.75 -13.76
N LEU A 147 2.22 5.51 -12.68
CA LEU A 147 3.59 5.83 -12.26
C LEU A 147 4.42 4.55 -12.01
N LEU A 148 3.83 3.53 -11.40
CA LEU A 148 4.50 2.26 -11.14
C LEU A 148 4.74 1.46 -12.44
N ASP A 149 3.77 1.44 -13.35
CA ASP A 149 3.93 0.81 -14.66
C ASP A 149 5.04 1.47 -15.49
N ASP A 150 5.15 2.81 -15.44
CA ASP A 150 6.23 3.57 -16.08
C ASP A 150 7.62 3.32 -15.44
N ASN A 151 7.64 2.71 -14.25
CA ASN A 151 8.85 2.35 -13.51
C ASN A 151 8.99 0.82 -13.37
N ALA A 152 8.78 0.11 -14.48
CA ALA A 152 8.84 -1.36 -14.53
C ALA A 152 10.24 -1.94 -14.26
N ASP A 153 11.28 -1.11 -14.26
CA ASP A 153 12.64 -1.45 -13.82
C ASP A 153 12.74 -1.68 -12.30
N MET A 154 11.76 -1.18 -11.54
CA MET A 154 11.69 -1.35 -10.09
C MET A 154 10.87 -2.59 -9.73
N CYS A 155 11.33 -3.37 -8.74
CA CYS A 155 10.56 -4.50 -8.22
C CYS A 155 9.43 -3.99 -7.33
N TRP A 156 8.30 -3.63 -7.94
CA TRP A 156 7.10 -3.30 -7.19
C TRP A 156 6.06 -4.43 -7.26
N ILE A 157 5.29 -4.57 -6.19
CA ILE A 157 4.18 -5.53 -6.07
C ILE A 157 2.98 -4.80 -5.46
N GLY A 158 1.80 -4.93 -6.05
CA GLY A 158 0.59 -4.30 -5.53
C GLY A 158 -0.47 -5.30 -5.04
N VAL A 159 -1.35 -4.84 -4.15
CA VAL A 159 -2.64 -5.48 -3.90
C VAL A 159 -3.74 -4.47 -4.15
N ARG A 160 -4.83 -4.91 -4.79
CA ARG A 160 -5.97 -4.03 -5.11
C ARG A 160 -7.24 -4.55 -4.45
N PRO A 161 -7.52 -4.19 -3.18
CA PRO A 161 -8.79 -4.51 -2.54
C PRO A 161 -9.91 -3.64 -3.12
N LEU A 162 -11.11 -4.23 -3.25
CA LEU A 162 -12.33 -3.50 -3.56
C LEU A 162 -12.80 -2.68 -2.38
N GLN A 163 -13.10 -3.39 -1.31
CA GLN A 163 -13.58 -2.83 -0.07
C GLN A 163 -12.82 -3.48 1.07
N MET A 164 -12.29 -2.65 1.96
CA MET A 164 -11.69 -3.10 3.20
C MET A 164 -12.58 -2.74 4.38
N LYS A 165 -12.60 -3.61 5.39
CA LYS A 165 -13.34 -3.39 6.65
C LYS A 165 -12.53 -3.88 7.84
N ALA A 166 -12.88 -3.39 9.03
CA ALA A 166 -12.36 -3.95 10.27
C ALA A 166 -12.77 -5.42 10.40
N GLY A 167 -11.85 -6.24 10.89
CA GLY A 167 -12.08 -7.67 11.08
C GLY A 167 -10.78 -8.41 11.41
N PRO A 168 -10.90 -9.64 11.97
CA PRO A 168 -9.74 -10.46 12.30
C PRO A 168 -8.97 -10.91 11.06
N LYS A 169 -7.72 -11.30 11.28
CA LYS A 169 -6.94 -12.03 10.29
C LYS A 169 -7.47 -13.47 10.20
N LYS A 170 -7.96 -13.87 9.02
CA LYS A 170 -8.42 -15.24 8.73
C LYS A 170 -7.33 -16.07 8.04
N GLY A 171 -6.42 -15.41 7.31
CA GLY A 171 -5.38 -16.05 6.51
C GLY A 171 -5.91 -16.77 5.25
N GLN A 172 -7.18 -16.61 4.92
CA GLN A 172 -7.84 -17.23 3.76
C GLN A 172 -8.43 -16.15 2.87
N TYR A 173 -7.80 -15.89 1.75
CA TYR A 173 -8.20 -14.92 0.75
C TYR A 173 -7.72 -15.37 -0.63
N ARG A 174 -8.27 -14.79 -1.67
CA ARG A 174 -7.87 -15.03 -3.06
C ARG A 174 -7.09 -13.84 -3.58
N LEU A 175 -6.00 -14.12 -4.28
CA LEU A 175 -5.21 -13.17 -5.06
C LEU A 175 -5.29 -13.56 -6.53
N GLY A 176 -5.47 -12.59 -7.42
CA GLY A 176 -5.46 -12.85 -8.86
C GLY A 176 -6.21 -11.81 -9.67
N PHE A 177 -6.37 -12.09 -10.95
CA PHE A 177 -7.04 -11.22 -11.91
C PHE A 177 -8.39 -11.77 -12.36
N ASN A 178 -8.72 -13.00 -11.96
CA ASN A 178 -9.92 -13.71 -12.37
C ASN A 178 -11.10 -13.48 -11.41
N ARG A 179 -12.29 -13.29 -11.98
CA ARG A 179 -13.59 -13.28 -11.28
C ARG A 179 -13.66 -12.26 -10.14
N PHE A 180 -13.52 -11.03 -10.51
CA PHE A 180 -13.80 -9.93 -9.64
C PHE A 180 -15.29 -9.87 -9.25
N SER A 181 -15.60 -10.12 -7.99
CA SER A 181 -16.94 -9.87 -7.46
C SER A 181 -17.02 -8.43 -6.97
N GLY A 182 -17.86 -7.60 -7.59
CA GLY A 182 -18.03 -6.18 -7.22
C GLY A 182 -18.46 -5.92 -5.77
N PHE A 183 -18.88 -6.97 -5.05
CA PHE A 183 -19.41 -6.86 -3.69
C PHE A 183 -18.53 -7.55 -2.64
N SER A 184 -17.36 -8.05 -3.02
CA SER A 184 -16.45 -8.71 -2.09
C SER A 184 -15.69 -7.69 -1.25
N SER A 185 -15.54 -7.97 0.03
CA SER A 185 -14.72 -7.20 0.95
C SER A 185 -13.61 -8.06 1.53
N ILE A 186 -12.56 -7.43 2.07
CA ILE A 186 -11.50 -8.10 2.81
C ILE A 186 -11.26 -7.35 4.14
N SER A 187 -10.76 -8.03 5.17
CA SER A 187 -10.34 -7.34 6.39
C SER A 187 -9.04 -6.56 6.15
N PHE A 188 -8.85 -5.44 6.87
CA PHE A 188 -7.55 -4.76 6.88
C PHE A 188 -6.44 -5.72 7.32
N ALA A 189 -6.72 -6.63 8.25
CA ALA A 189 -5.75 -7.60 8.75
C ALA A 189 -5.33 -8.62 7.68
N ASP A 190 -6.24 -9.12 6.84
CA ASP A 190 -5.89 -10.05 5.76
C ASP A 190 -5.23 -9.35 4.58
N CYS A 191 -5.63 -8.12 4.28
CA CYS A 191 -4.94 -7.31 3.27
C CYS A 191 -3.49 -7.04 3.70
N ALA A 192 -3.28 -6.65 4.96
CA ALA A 192 -1.94 -6.47 5.52
C ALA A 192 -1.12 -7.77 5.51
N HIS A 193 -1.75 -8.91 5.81
CA HIS A 193 -1.10 -10.23 5.75
C HIS A 193 -0.57 -10.54 4.35
N ALA A 194 -1.37 -10.27 3.32
CA ALA A 194 -0.92 -10.44 1.95
C ALA A 194 0.26 -9.52 1.62
N MET A 195 0.18 -8.24 2.00
CA MET A 195 1.23 -7.27 1.74
C MET A 195 2.55 -7.61 2.44
N VAL A 196 2.48 -8.08 3.70
CA VAL A 196 3.69 -8.48 4.43
C VAL A 196 4.32 -9.74 3.84
N ASN A 197 3.53 -10.73 3.43
CA ASN A 197 4.05 -11.92 2.75
C ASN A 197 4.73 -11.56 1.41
N MET A 198 4.22 -10.57 0.68
CA MET A 198 4.81 -10.08 -0.58
C MET A 198 6.17 -9.39 -0.40
N LEU A 199 6.59 -9.11 0.82
CA LEU A 199 7.95 -8.62 1.08
C LEU A 199 9.01 -9.67 0.71
N GLU A 200 8.66 -10.96 0.77
CA GLU A 200 9.56 -12.09 0.52
C GLU A 200 9.10 -13.00 -0.65
N ASP A 201 7.95 -12.71 -1.26
CA ASP A 201 7.37 -13.49 -2.37
C ASP A 201 7.51 -12.75 -3.70
N ASP A 202 8.18 -13.35 -4.66
CA ASP A 202 8.44 -12.81 -6.00
C ASP A 202 7.34 -13.10 -7.02
N THR A 203 6.34 -13.88 -6.67
CA THR A 203 5.27 -14.34 -7.58
C THR A 203 4.56 -13.20 -8.31
N TRP A 204 4.46 -12.04 -7.65
CA TRP A 204 3.68 -10.90 -8.12
C TRP A 204 4.52 -9.67 -8.52
N ILE A 205 5.83 -9.82 -8.77
CA ILE A 205 6.67 -8.70 -9.24
C ILE A 205 6.10 -8.10 -10.52
N GLY A 206 5.98 -6.76 -10.57
CA GLY A 206 5.39 -6.00 -11.67
C GLY A 206 3.87 -6.19 -11.82
N LYS A 207 3.22 -6.79 -10.83
CA LYS A 207 1.77 -7.08 -10.86
C LYS A 207 1.05 -6.51 -9.66
N ALA A 208 -0.25 -6.28 -9.84
CA ALA A 208 -1.13 -5.80 -8.80
C ALA A 208 -2.43 -6.63 -8.79
N PRO A 209 -2.42 -7.86 -8.25
CA PRO A 209 -3.61 -8.69 -8.18
C PRO A 209 -4.70 -8.06 -7.31
N ILE A 210 -5.96 -8.39 -7.63
CA ILE A 210 -7.11 -8.11 -6.78
C ILE A 210 -7.05 -9.07 -5.60
N ILE A 211 -7.35 -8.53 -4.40
CA ILE A 211 -7.46 -9.30 -3.17
C ILE A 211 -8.89 -9.27 -2.64
N GLN A 212 -9.44 -10.44 -2.33
CA GLN A 212 -10.82 -10.61 -1.85
C GLN A 212 -11.02 -11.94 -1.13
N TYR A 213 -12.11 -12.07 -0.37
CA TYR A 213 -12.57 -13.36 0.14
C TYR A 213 -13.23 -14.24 -0.93
#